data_f2ccb1f7f25dac4cb46e45651d3f4686
#
_entry.id   f2ccb1f7f25dac4cb46e45651d3f4686
#
_cell.length_a   1.000
_cell.length_b   1.000
_cell.length_c   1.000
_cell.angle_alpha   90.00
_cell.angle_beta   90.00
_cell.angle_gamma   90.00
#
_symmetry.space_group_name_H-M   'P 1'
#
loop_
_entity.id
_entity.type
_entity.pdbx_description
1 polymer ?
#
loop_
_entity_poly.entity_id
_entity_poly.type
_entity_poly.pdbx_seq_one_letter_code
_entity_poly.pdbx_strand_id
1 'polypeptide(L)'
;MEEVSIIIPAYNEKEGITHVIESLRLLKEKHGPRWEIIVVDDGSTDGTPEMVKKFEDVILIQHPLNRGYGAAIKTGIRHAKYNTLVISDADGTYPVNDIPKLIAQLPRSDMVVGARHIYGSNIPLSRRPAKWMLNKLANYLTGIKIPDLNSGLRVMKKDIVLKYFHLLPDGFSFTTTITLAMLTNNYDVEFVPIEYKIRSGRSKIRPIRDTMNFIQLILRTVLYFDPLKIFLPISVLFFISSIAVLVLSYLFTPKVMDITTVILFISGVQILAIGMIADLIDKRNR
;
A
#
# COMPACT_ATOMS: atom_id res chain seq x y z
N MET A 1 -26.90 -2.41 -13.38
CA MET A 1 -25.55 -2.50 -14.03
C MET A 1 -24.60 -1.69 -13.19
N GLU A 2 -23.48 -2.27 -12.84
CA GLU A 2 -22.48 -1.59 -12.01
C GLU A 2 -21.71 -0.55 -12.82
N GLU A 3 -21.45 0.59 -12.23
CA GLU A 3 -20.72 1.71 -12.81
C GLU A 3 -19.27 1.64 -12.33
N VAL A 4 -18.31 1.45 -13.24
CA VAL A 4 -16.92 1.11 -12.89
C VAL A 4 -15.93 1.95 -13.69
N SER A 5 -14.96 2.55 -13.02
CA SER A 5 -13.79 3.19 -13.63
C SER A 5 -12.56 2.32 -13.41
N ILE A 6 -12.00 1.78 -14.49
CA ILE A 6 -10.80 0.94 -14.48
C ILE A 6 -9.59 1.81 -14.78
N ILE A 7 -8.65 1.87 -13.87
CA ILE A 7 -7.44 2.71 -13.95
C ILE A 7 -6.24 1.83 -14.18
N ILE A 8 -5.50 2.09 -15.26
CA ILE A 8 -4.31 1.36 -15.66
C ILE A 8 -3.13 2.33 -15.71
N PRO A 9 -2.27 2.37 -14.68
CA PRO A 9 -1.01 3.09 -14.75
C PRO A 9 -0.05 2.34 -15.67
N ALA A 10 0.53 3.04 -16.64
CA ALA A 10 1.47 2.47 -17.61
C ALA A 10 2.77 3.28 -17.68
N TYR A 11 3.91 2.59 -17.71
CA TYR A 11 5.22 3.20 -17.95
C TYR A 11 6.14 2.20 -18.65
N ASN A 12 6.38 2.40 -19.94
CA ASN A 12 7.17 1.50 -20.80
C ASN A 12 6.63 0.06 -20.73
N GLU A 13 5.35 -0.12 -21.08
CA GLU A 13 4.63 -1.40 -21.09
C GLU A 13 3.99 -1.68 -22.46
N LYS A 14 4.68 -1.29 -23.57
CA LYS A 14 4.21 -1.44 -24.94
C LYS A 14 3.74 -2.85 -25.28
N GLU A 15 4.44 -3.88 -24.78
CA GLU A 15 4.13 -5.28 -25.06
C GLU A 15 2.87 -5.78 -24.32
N GLY A 16 2.67 -5.33 -23.06
CA GLY A 16 1.57 -5.81 -22.21
C GLY A 16 0.26 -5.06 -22.40
N ILE A 17 0.34 -3.75 -22.64
CA ILE A 17 -0.82 -2.84 -22.58
C ILE A 17 -1.94 -3.21 -23.56
N THR A 18 -1.59 -3.62 -24.80
CA THR A 18 -2.57 -3.99 -25.82
C THR A 18 -3.43 -5.16 -25.34
N HIS A 19 -2.80 -6.24 -24.87
CA HIS A 19 -3.50 -7.43 -24.37
C HIS A 19 -4.40 -7.13 -23.17
N VAL A 20 -3.93 -6.26 -22.25
CA VAL A 20 -4.73 -5.84 -21.09
C VAL A 20 -5.97 -5.07 -21.53
N ILE A 21 -5.83 -4.10 -22.45
CA ILE A 21 -6.95 -3.32 -22.97
C ILE A 21 -7.96 -4.22 -23.69
N GLU A 22 -7.51 -5.10 -24.58
CA GLU A 22 -8.40 -6.03 -25.30
C GLU A 22 -9.19 -6.92 -24.34
N SER A 23 -8.53 -7.46 -23.31
CA SER A 23 -9.19 -8.28 -22.29
C SER A 23 -10.23 -7.48 -21.50
N LEU A 24 -9.94 -6.23 -21.15
CA LEU A 24 -10.88 -5.33 -20.47
C LEU A 24 -12.06 -4.92 -21.35
N ARG A 25 -11.85 -4.72 -22.64
CA ARG A 25 -12.93 -4.43 -23.60
C ARG A 25 -13.90 -5.59 -23.72
N LEU A 26 -13.40 -6.83 -23.78
CA LEU A 26 -14.25 -8.04 -23.76
C LEU A 26 -15.08 -8.14 -22.47
N LEU A 27 -14.51 -7.75 -21.32
CA LEU A 27 -15.28 -7.68 -20.08
C LEU A 27 -16.33 -6.57 -20.11
N LYS A 28 -15.99 -5.39 -20.59
CA LYS A 28 -16.93 -4.27 -20.76
C LYS A 28 -18.12 -4.66 -21.64
N GLU A 29 -17.90 -5.38 -22.73
CA GLU A 29 -18.98 -5.90 -23.60
C GLU A 29 -19.95 -6.83 -22.84
N LYS A 30 -19.43 -7.67 -21.94
CA LYS A 30 -20.22 -8.60 -21.12
C LYS A 30 -20.99 -7.93 -19.99
N HIS A 31 -20.41 -6.91 -19.35
CA HIS A 31 -20.94 -6.29 -18.13
C HIS A 31 -21.67 -4.97 -18.38
N GLY A 32 -21.56 -4.40 -19.57
CA GLY A 32 -22.35 -3.27 -20.04
C GLY A 32 -21.58 -1.95 -20.21
N PRO A 33 -22.23 -0.93 -20.80
CA PRO A 33 -21.57 0.30 -21.26
C PRO A 33 -21.13 1.25 -20.15
N ARG A 34 -21.50 0.97 -18.88
CA ARG A 34 -21.13 1.80 -17.72
C ARG A 34 -19.77 1.47 -17.13
N TRP A 35 -18.91 0.82 -17.89
CA TRP A 35 -17.50 0.59 -17.57
C TRP A 35 -16.65 1.50 -18.45
N GLU A 36 -15.80 2.32 -17.82
CA GLU A 36 -14.79 3.11 -18.52
C GLU A 36 -13.39 2.58 -18.24
N ILE A 37 -12.50 2.68 -19.23
CA ILE A 37 -11.10 2.30 -19.13
C ILE A 37 -10.27 3.57 -19.25
N ILE A 38 -9.45 3.84 -18.23
CA ILE A 38 -8.57 5.00 -18.14
C ILE A 38 -7.13 4.49 -18.07
N VAL A 39 -6.36 4.73 -19.12
CA VAL A 39 -4.93 4.47 -19.14
C VAL A 39 -4.21 5.77 -18.81
N VAL A 40 -3.36 5.74 -17.77
CA VAL A 40 -2.50 6.88 -17.44
C VAL A 40 -1.07 6.51 -17.79
N ASP A 41 -0.59 7.05 -18.89
CA ASP A 41 0.80 6.91 -19.34
C ASP A 41 1.70 7.86 -18.54
N ASP A 42 2.63 7.30 -17.80
CA ASP A 42 3.52 8.05 -16.90
C ASP A 42 4.84 8.45 -17.59
N GLY A 43 4.73 9.03 -18.79
CA GLY A 43 5.86 9.53 -19.55
C GLY A 43 6.68 8.41 -20.23
N SER A 44 6.01 7.45 -20.85
CA SER A 44 6.66 6.36 -21.59
C SER A 44 7.46 6.85 -22.80
N THR A 45 8.51 6.12 -23.14
CA THR A 45 9.42 6.41 -24.27
C THR A 45 9.51 5.26 -25.27
N ASP A 46 8.75 4.17 -25.06
CA ASP A 46 8.82 2.94 -25.84
C ASP A 46 7.70 2.81 -26.89
N GLY A 47 6.81 3.79 -27.00
CA GLY A 47 5.64 3.75 -27.89
C GLY A 47 4.38 3.19 -27.22
N THR A 48 4.34 3.07 -25.89
CA THR A 48 3.13 2.69 -25.12
C THR A 48 1.92 3.58 -25.46
N PRO A 49 2.01 4.94 -25.48
CA PRO A 49 0.87 5.80 -25.81
C PRO A 49 0.29 5.56 -27.19
N GLU A 50 1.15 5.28 -28.19
CA GLU A 50 0.74 5.01 -29.57
C GLU A 50 -0.08 3.72 -29.67
N MET A 51 0.23 2.72 -28.81
CA MET A 51 -0.56 1.49 -28.74
C MET A 51 -1.94 1.75 -28.15
N VAL A 52 -2.02 2.57 -27.10
CA VAL A 52 -3.30 2.92 -26.44
C VAL A 52 -4.20 3.75 -27.34
N LYS A 53 -3.64 4.70 -28.12
CA LYS A 53 -4.39 5.54 -29.07
C LYS A 53 -5.15 4.78 -30.16
N LYS A 54 -4.82 3.50 -30.38
CA LYS A 54 -5.55 2.65 -31.33
C LYS A 54 -6.95 2.26 -30.83
N PHE A 55 -7.25 2.49 -29.55
CA PHE A 55 -8.52 2.16 -28.91
C PHE A 55 -9.30 3.44 -28.60
N GLU A 56 -10.24 3.81 -29.47
CA GLU A 56 -11.02 5.06 -29.38
C GLU A 56 -11.92 5.13 -28.12
N ASP A 57 -12.30 3.97 -27.57
CA ASP A 57 -13.16 3.85 -26.39
C ASP A 57 -12.39 3.83 -25.05
N VAL A 58 -11.07 4.06 -25.10
CA VAL A 58 -10.16 4.12 -23.96
C VAL A 58 -9.70 5.57 -23.72
N ILE A 59 -9.82 6.03 -22.49
CA ILE A 59 -9.36 7.37 -22.12
C ILE A 59 -7.86 7.30 -21.85
N LEU A 60 -7.06 7.95 -22.69
CA LEU A 60 -5.61 8.09 -22.50
C LEU A 60 -5.28 9.44 -21.88
N ILE A 61 -4.59 9.40 -20.73
CA ILE A 61 -4.02 10.57 -20.06
C ILE A 61 -2.51 10.42 -20.06
N GLN A 62 -1.78 11.44 -20.49
CA GLN A 62 -0.32 11.37 -20.58
C GLN A 62 0.34 12.37 -19.62
N HIS A 63 1.31 11.90 -18.84
CA HIS A 63 2.22 12.77 -18.11
C HIS A 63 3.40 13.17 -19.02
N PRO A 64 3.86 14.42 -18.98
CA PRO A 64 5.00 14.85 -19.79
C PRO A 64 6.32 14.19 -19.37
N LEU A 65 6.42 13.76 -18.10
CA LEU A 65 7.57 13.08 -17.50
C LEU A 65 7.09 12.03 -16.52
N ASN A 66 7.94 11.04 -16.23
CA ASN A 66 7.66 10.04 -15.20
C ASN A 66 7.53 10.69 -13.82
N ARG A 67 6.34 10.56 -13.22
CA ARG A 67 5.97 11.09 -11.89
C ARG A 67 5.83 10.00 -10.85
N GLY A 68 5.79 8.75 -11.28
CA GLY A 68 5.68 7.56 -10.44
C GLY A 68 4.31 6.90 -10.48
N TYR A 69 4.30 5.62 -10.14
CA TYR A 69 3.14 4.73 -10.16
C TYR A 69 1.91 5.31 -9.43
N GLY A 70 2.12 5.81 -8.20
CA GLY A 70 1.05 6.41 -7.41
C GLY A 70 0.53 7.71 -8.02
N ALA A 71 1.40 8.52 -8.66
CA ALA A 71 0.99 9.73 -9.35
C ALA A 71 0.08 9.41 -10.54
N ALA A 72 0.39 8.36 -11.31
CA ALA A 72 -0.45 7.89 -12.40
C ALA A 72 -1.82 7.42 -11.88
N ILE A 73 -1.85 6.62 -10.81
CA ILE A 73 -3.11 6.19 -10.18
C ILE A 73 -3.92 7.40 -9.70
N LYS A 74 -3.30 8.35 -9.00
CA LYS A 74 -3.99 9.57 -8.54
C LYS A 74 -4.59 10.37 -9.69
N THR A 75 -3.88 10.47 -10.80
CA THR A 75 -4.38 11.13 -12.00
C THR A 75 -5.60 10.38 -12.56
N GLY A 76 -5.55 9.06 -12.65
CA GLY A 76 -6.69 8.24 -13.06
C GLY A 76 -7.91 8.40 -12.13
N ILE A 77 -7.71 8.39 -10.80
CA ILE A 77 -8.78 8.59 -9.81
C ILE A 77 -9.47 9.95 -9.97
N ARG A 78 -8.72 11.01 -10.24
CA ARG A 78 -9.29 12.35 -10.47
C ARG A 78 -10.19 12.39 -11.70
N HIS A 79 -9.82 11.69 -12.76
CA HIS A 79 -10.57 11.64 -14.02
C HIS A 79 -11.67 10.56 -14.03
N ALA A 80 -11.64 9.61 -13.10
CA ALA A 80 -12.64 8.57 -12.98
C ALA A 80 -14.04 9.17 -12.75
N LYS A 81 -15.01 8.74 -13.57
CA LYS A 81 -16.41 9.20 -13.50
C LYS A 81 -17.17 8.51 -12.38
N TYR A 82 -16.90 7.23 -12.14
CA TYR A 82 -17.69 6.39 -11.27
C TYR A 82 -17.08 6.19 -9.88
N ASN A 83 -17.91 5.83 -8.89
CA ASN A 83 -17.46 5.63 -7.52
C ASN A 83 -16.77 4.28 -7.30
N THR A 84 -17.09 3.26 -8.11
CA THR A 84 -16.36 2.00 -8.08
C THR A 84 -15.09 2.13 -8.92
N LEU A 85 -13.94 2.14 -8.25
CA LEU A 85 -12.62 2.18 -8.86
C LEU A 85 -12.03 0.78 -8.92
N VAL A 86 -11.47 0.41 -10.07
CA VAL A 86 -10.61 -0.75 -10.23
C VAL A 86 -9.22 -0.27 -10.63
N ILE A 87 -8.18 -0.76 -9.95
CA ILE A 87 -6.79 -0.55 -10.37
C ILE A 87 -6.25 -1.89 -10.86
N SER A 88 -5.56 -1.89 -11.99
CA SER A 88 -4.85 -3.05 -12.52
C SER A 88 -3.57 -2.62 -13.22
N ASP A 89 -2.50 -3.44 -13.15
CA ASP A 89 -1.24 -3.12 -13.81
C ASP A 89 -1.33 -3.38 -15.32
N ALA A 90 -0.49 -2.66 -16.09
CA ALA A 90 -0.47 -2.70 -17.56
C ALA A 90 0.32 -3.90 -18.13
N ASP A 91 1.04 -4.67 -17.31
CA ASP A 91 1.96 -5.74 -17.73
C ASP A 91 1.31 -7.11 -17.97
N GLY A 92 -0.02 -7.21 -17.81
CA GLY A 92 -0.79 -8.43 -18.05
C GLY A 92 -0.58 -9.55 -17.02
N THR A 93 0.09 -9.27 -15.89
CA THR A 93 0.32 -10.26 -14.82
C THR A 93 -0.91 -10.57 -13.99
N TYR A 94 -1.85 -9.62 -13.90
CA TYR A 94 -3.10 -9.79 -13.18
C TYR A 94 -4.20 -10.40 -14.04
N PRO A 95 -5.01 -11.32 -13.49
CA PRO A 95 -6.12 -11.95 -14.20
C PRO A 95 -7.29 -10.96 -14.33
N VAL A 96 -7.41 -10.33 -15.49
CA VAL A 96 -8.50 -9.37 -15.78
C VAL A 96 -9.88 -10.01 -15.55
N ASN A 97 -10.02 -11.31 -15.84
CA ASN A 97 -11.26 -12.06 -15.65
C ASN A 97 -11.72 -12.18 -14.19
N ASP A 98 -10.86 -11.92 -13.22
CA ASP A 98 -11.24 -11.94 -11.79
C ASP A 98 -11.83 -10.60 -11.33
N ILE A 99 -11.75 -9.54 -12.14
CA ILE A 99 -12.30 -8.20 -11.80
C ILE A 99 -13.78 -8.27 -11.38
N PRO A 100 -14.69 -8.93 -12.13
CA PRO A 100 -16.09 -9.02 -11.73
C PRO A 100 -16.29 -9.71 -10.37
N LYS A 101 -15.47 -10.72 -10.06
CA LYS A 101 -15.49 -11.42 -8.76
C LYS A 101 -15.12 -10.48 -7.61
N LEU A 102 -14.13 -9.61 -7.82
CA LEU A 102 -13.74 -8.63 -6.80
C LEU A 102 -14.82 -7.55 -6.64
N ILE A 103 -15.39 -7.06 -7.74
CA ILE A 103 -16.47 -6.06 -7.72
C ILE A 103 -17.68 -6.58 -6.94
N ALA A 104 -18.05 -7.85 -7.11
CA ALA A 104 -19.17 -8.49 -6.44
C ALA A 104 -19.03 -8.52 -4.89
N GLN A 105 -17.82 -8.38 -4.35
CA GLN A 105 -17.58 -8.29 -2.91
C GLN A 105 -17.65 -6.84 -2.37
N LEU A 106 -17.52 -5.83 -3.23
CA LEU A 106 -17.49 -4.42 -2.81
C LEU A 106 -18.73 -3.93 -2.04
N PRO A 107 -19.95 -4.44 -2.27
CA PRO A 107 -21.11 -4.05 -1.46
C PRO A 107 -20.98 -4.39 0.03
N ARG A 108 -20.16 -5.39 0.38
CA ARG A 108 -19.91 -5.84 1.76
C ARG A 108 -18.59 -5.31 2.33
N SER A 109 -17.79 -4.64 1.51
CA SER A 109 -16.45 -4.16 1.85
C SER A 109 -16.26 -2.72 1.36
N ASP A 110 -15.21 -2.07 1.83
CA ASP A 110 -14.82 -0.74 1.36
C ASP A 110 -13.69 -0.81 0.35
N MET A 111 -12.89 -1.87 0.43
CA MET A 111 -11.88 -2.24 -0.55
C MET A 111 -11.78 -3.74 -0.68
N VAL A 112 -11.59 -4.22 -1.90
CA VAL A 112 -11.30 -5.63 -2.20
C VAL A 112 -9.96 -5.73 -2.90
N VAL A 113 -9.05 -6.53 -2.34
CA VAL A 113 -7.69 -6.71 -2.85
C VAL A 113 -7.56 -8.11 -3.45
N GLY A 114 -7.17 -8.20 -4.71
CA GLY A 114 -6.80 -9.46 -5.34
C GLY A 114 -5.47 -9.95 -4.74
N ALA A 115 -5.53 -10.80 -3.74
CA ALA A 115 -4.35 -11.33 -3.06
C ALA A 115 -3.68 -12.40 -3.94
N ARG A 116 -2.43 -12.17 -4.31
CA ARG A 116 -1.68 -13.07 -5.19
C ARG A 116 -1.40 -14.40 -4.49
N HIS A 117 -1.96 -15.46 -5.03
CA HIS A 117 -1.60 -16.82 -4.63
C HIS A 117 -0.30 -17.20 -5.36
N ILE A 118 0.84 -16.98 -4.70
CA ILE A 118 2.15 -17.26 -5.29
C ILE A 118 2.50 -18.71 -4.97
N TYR A 119 2.03 -19.64 -5.80
CA TYR A 119 2.57 -21.00 -5.82
C TYR A 119 4.03 -20.92 -6.27
N GLY A 120 4.96 -21.33 -5.40
CA GLY A 120 6.37 -21.46 -5.75
C GLY A 120 7.11 -20.13 -5.96
N SER A 121 6.83 -19.10 -5.15
CA SER A 121 7.58 -17.85 -5.27
C SER A 121 9.06 -18.07 -5.01
N ASN A 122 9.88 -18.01 -6.06
CA ASN A 122 11.33 -17.86 -5.99
C ASN A 122 11.67 -16.45 -5.46
N ILE A 123 11.21 -16.16 -4.22
CA ILE A 123 11.69 -14.97 -3.53
C ILE A 123 13.15 -15.25 -3.16
N PRO A 124 14.11 -14.47 -3.67
CA PRO A 124 15.49 -14.63 -3.29
C PRO A 124 15.63 -14.70 -1.77
N LEU A 125 16.42 -15.65 -1.26
CA LEU A 125 16.61 -15.88 0.18
C LEU A 125 16.97 -14.58 0.92
N SER A 126 17.75 -13.70 0.28
CA SER A 126 18.16 -12.39 0.82
C SER A 126 16.97 -11.42 1.06
N ARG A 127 15.83 -11.59 0.37
CA ARG A 127 14.65 -10.71 0.50
C ARG A 127 13.60 -11.25 1.47
N ARG A 128 13.68 -12.52 1.86
CA ARG A 128 12.70 -13.16 2.77
C ARG A 128 12.65 -12.51 4.16
N PRO A 129 13.80 -12.19 4.82
CA PRO A 129 13.77 -11.57 6.15
C PRO A 129 13.09 -10.19 6.13
N ALA A 130 13.43 -9.35 5.14
CA ALA A 130 12.85 -8.01 5.01
C ALA A 130 11.33 -8.08 4.78
N LYS A 131 10.87 -8.95 3.86
CA LYS A 131 9.43 -9.14 3.60
C LYS A 131 8.70 -9.67 4.82
N TRP A 132 9.29 -10.63 5.53
CA TRP A 132 8.72 -11.19 6.76
C TRP A 132 8.59 -10.12 7.86
N MET A 133 9.64 -9.33 8.09
CA MET A 133 9.63 -8.24 9.07
C MET A 133 8.57 -7.19 8.73
N LEU A 134 8.48 -6.81 7.46
CA LEU A 134 7.46 -5.85 6.97
C LEU A 134 6.05 -6.36 7.20
N ASN A 135 5.78 -7.62 6.86
CA ASN A 135 4.47 -8.21 7.10
C ASN A 135 4.16 -8.32 8.59
N LYS A 136 5.13 -8.72 9.44
CA LYS A 136 4.92 -8.75 10.89
C LYS A 136 4.63 -7.37 11.45
N LEU A 137 5.36 -6.34 11.02
CA LEU A 137 5.15 -4.98 11.45
C LEU A 137 3.76 -4.50 11.00
N ALA A 138 3.40 -4.67 9.73
CA ALA A 138 2.07 -4.29 9.22
C ALA A 138 0.94 -5.00 9.98
N ASN A 139 1.07 -6.31 10.22
CA ASN A 139 0.08 -7.08 10.98
C ASN A 139 -0.03 -6.61 12.45
N TYR A 140 1.11 -6.33 13.11
CA TYR A 140 1.11 -5.79 14.48
C TYR A 140 0.36 -4.45 14.55
N LEU A 141 0.62 -3.59 13.58
CA LEU A 141 0.10 -2.23 13.58
C LEU A 141 -1.39 -2.16 13.23
N THR A 142 -1.84 -3.04 12.33
CA THR A 142 -3.26 -3.10 11.94
C THR A 142 -4.08 -4.05 12.81
N GLY A 143 -3.44 -4.94 13.58
CA GLY A 143 -4.11 -6.01 14.32
C GLY A 143 -4.70 -7.12 13.44
N ILE A 144 -4.48 -7.07 12.11
CA ILE A 144 -5.07 -7.98 11.12
C ILE A 144 -3.95 -8.68 10.35
N LYS A 145 -4.15 -9.96 10.02
CA LYS A 145 -3.24 -10.70 9.14
C LYS A 145 -3.47 -10.27 7.69
N ILE A 146 -2.52 -9.56 7.10
CA ILE A 146 -2.58 -9.06 5.72
C ILE A 146 -1.94 -10.09 4.79
N PRO A 147 -2.70 -10.72 3.88
CA PRO A 147 -2.17 -11.72 2.95
C PRO A 147 -1.24 -11.13 1.89
N ASP A 148 -1.63 -10.01 1.29
CA ASP A 148 -0.85 -9.32 0.25
C ASP A 148 -1.02 -7.79 0.34
N LEU A 149 0.02 -7.13 0.86
CA LEU A 149 0.02 -5.67 1.07
C LEU A 149 0.22 -4.89 -0.24
N ASN A 150 0.89 -5.51 -1.23
CA ASN A 150 1.40 -4.82 -2.42
C ASN A 150 0.74 -5.27 -3.73
N SER A 151 -0.42 -5.92 -3.68
CA SER A 151 -1.14 -6.27 -4.90
C SER A 151 -1.56 -5.02 -5.67
N GLY A 152 -1.38 -5.02 -7.00
CA GLY A 152 -1.84 -3.95 -7.89
C GLY A 152 -3.32 -4.07 -8.27
N LEU A 153 -3.89 -5.30 -8.24
CA LEU A 153 -5.30 -5.49 -8.57
C LEU A 153 -6.19 -5.20 -7.35
N ARG A 154 -6.99 -4.15 -7.43
CA ARG A 154 -7.85 -3.68 -6.33
C ARG A 154 -9.15 -3.10 -6.84
N VAL A 155 -10.19 -3.26 -6.04
CA VAL A 155 -11.48 -2.57 -6.20
C VAL A 155 -11.73 -1.73 -4.97
N MET A 156 -12.10 -0.46 -5.12
CA MET A 156 -12.22 0.51 -4.03
C MET A 156 -13.35 1.49 -4.29
N LYS A 157 -13.93 2.03 -3.22
CA LYS A 157 -14.87 3.16 -3.28
C LYS A 157 -14.08 4.47 -3.42
N LYS A 158 -14.35 5.26 -4.47
CA LYS A 158 -13.65 6.52 -4.79
C LYS A 158 -13.76 7.55 -3.65
N ASP A 159 -14.94 7.71 -3.09
CA ASP A 159 -15.20 8.63 -1.98
C ASP A 159 -14.34 8.35 -0.74
N ILE A 160 -14.08 7.07 -0.44
CA ILE A 160 -13.19 6.67 0.65
C ILE A 160 -11.73 6.97 0.30
N VAL A 161 -11.28 6.61 -0.91
CA VAL A 161 -9.90 6.88 -1.34
C VAL A 161 -9.58 8.36 -1.32
N LEU A 162 -10.54 9.22 -1.70
CA LEU A 162 -10.36 10.67 -1.71
C LEU A 162 -10.14 11.27 -0.31
N LYS A 163 -10.68 10.67 0.75
CA LYS A 163 -10.39 11.10 2.13
C LYS A 163 -8.91 11.02 2.48
N TYR A 164 -8.22 9.99 1.96
CA TYR A 164 -6.79 9.74 2.23
C TYR A 164 -5.85 10.25 1.12
N PHE A 165 -6.39 10.96 0.13
CA PHE A 165 -5.67 11.31 -1.09
C PHE A 165 -4.38 12.12 -0.83
N HIS A 166 -4.39 12.96 0.18
CA HIS A 166 -3.27 13.79 0.61
C HIS A 166 -2.13 12.98 1.25
N LEU A 167 -2.42 11.78 1.76
CA LEU A 167 -1.44 10.87 2.37
C LEU A 167 -0.81 9.92 1.36
N LEU A 168 -1.49 9.69 0.22
CA LEU A 168 -1.06 8.69 -0.75
C LEU A 168 0.19 9.18 -1.49
N PRO A 169 1.29 8.40 -1.48
CA PRO A 169 2.52 8.76 -2.15
C PRO A 169 2.40 8.63 -3.67
N ASP A 170 3.29 9.33 -4.39
CA ASP A 170 3.35 9.27 -5.85
C ASP A 170 4.10 8.02 -6.37
N GLY A 171 4.82 7.31 -5.51
CA GLY A 171 5.59 6.11 -5.84
C GLY A 171 4.83 4.78 -5.71
N PHE A 172 5.60 3.68 -5.74
CA PHE A 172 5.07 2.30 -5.62
C PHE A 172 4.37 1.98 -4.30
N SER A 173 4.59 2.79 -3.27
CA SER A 173 3.98 2.59 -1.96
C SER A 173 2.51 3.02 -1.87
N PHE A 174 1.91 3.51 -2.95
CA PHE A 174 0.49 3.89 -3.00
C PHE A 174 -0.41 2.76 -2.47
N THR A 175 -0.24 1.55 -2.98
CA THR A 175 -1.05 0.38 -2.61
C THR A 175 -0.89 0.00 -1.14
N THR A 176 0.33 0.06 -0.62
CA THR A 176 0.61 -0.19 0.80
C THR A 176 -0.03 0.86 1.69
N THR A 177 0.12 2.15 1.33
CA THR A 177 -0.39 3.26 2.14
C THR A 177 -1.91 3.22 2.24
N ILE A 178 -2.62 3.05 1.12
CA ILE A 178 -4.08 3.00 1.15
C ILE A 178 -4.59 1.79 1.95
N THR A 179 -3.94 0.62 1.84
CA THR A 179 -4.32 -0.55 2.63
C THR A 179 -4.18 -0.30 4.12
N LEU A 180 -3.02 0.22 4.55
CA LEU A 180 -2.79 0.53 5.96
C LEU A 180 -3.72 1.63 6.45
N ALA A 181 -3.93 2.68 5.65
CA ALA A 181 -4.86 3.77 5.98
C ALA A 181 -6.28 3.25 6.22
N MET A 182 -6.78 2.37 5.37
CA MET A 182 -8.12 1.82 5.52
C MET A 182 -8.21 0.87 6.72
N LEU A 183 -7.27 -0.05 6.88
CA LEU A 183 -7.28 -1.01 7.99
C LEU A 183 -7.14 -0.34 9.36
N THR A 184 -6.30 0.68 9.49
CA THR A 184 -6.12 1.41 10.76
C THR A 184 -7.31 2.32 11.10
N ASN A 185 -8.14 2.66 10.12
CA ASN A 185 -9.37 3.42 10.33
C ASN A 185 -10.63 2.55 10.31
N ASN A 186 -10.49 1.24 10.55
CA ASN A 186 -11.59 0.28 10.68
C ASN A 186 -12.51 0.19 9.45
N TYR A 187 -11.96 0.43 8.23
CA TYR A 187 -12.67 0.11 7.01
C TYR A 187 -12.56 -1.38 6.70
N ASP A 188 -13.61 -1.93 6.09
CA ASP A 188 -13.65 -3.32 5.71
C ASP A 188 -12.82 -3.56 4.45
N VAL A 189 -11.70 -4.28 4.60
CA VAL A 189 -10.80 -4.66 3.51
C VAL A 189 -10.81 -6.17 3.34
N GLU A 190 -11.33 -6.65 2.21
CA GLU A 190 -11.39 -8.05 1.86
C GLU A 190 -10.22 -8.46 0.96
N PHE A 191 -9.67 -9.65 1.19
CA PHE A 191 -8.58 -10.21 0.38
C PHE A 191 -9.07 -11.47 -0.33
N VAL A 192 -9.21 -11.37 -1.65
CA VAL A 192 -9.68 -12.46 -2.51
C VAL A 192 -8.49 -13.10 -3.21
N PRO A 193 -8.25 -14.42 -3.05
CA PRO A 193 -7.17 -15.09 -3.75
C PRO A 193 -7.35 -15.03 -5.27
N ILE A 194 -6.27 -14.63 -5.96
CA ILE A 194 -6.19 -14.58 -7.43
C ILE A 194 -4.97 -15.34 -7.93
N GLU A 195 -5.06 -15.87 -9.16
CA GLU A 195 -3.91 -16.44 -9.86
C GLU A 195 -3.07 -15.31 -10.45
N TYR A 196 -1.81 -15.23 -10.06
CA TYR A 196 -0.88 -14.21 -10.55
C TYR A 196 0.13 -14.83 -11.51
N LYS A 197 0.17 -14.35 -12.75
CA LYS A 197 1.12 -14.81 -13.75
C LYS A 197 2.52 -14.29 -13.44
N ILE A 198 3.54 -15.13 -13.67
CA ILE A 198 4.93 -14.72 -13.51
C ILE A 198 5.23 -13.65 -14.56
N ARG A 199 5.73 -12.50 -14.12
CA ARG A 199 6.12 -11.40 -15.00
C ARG A 199 7.26 -11.83 -15.95
N SER A 200 7.06 -11.70 -17.25
CA SER A 200 8.12 -11.81 -18.24
C SER A 200 8.89 -10.49 -18.23
N GLY A 201 10.06 -10.43 -17.56
CA GLY A 201 10.90 -9.24 -17.53
C GLY A 201 11.71 -9.06 -16.25
N ARG A 202 12.67 -8.13 -16.27
CA ARG A 202 13.51 -7.82 -15.10
C ARG A 202 12.77 -6.93 -14.10
N SER A 203 12.74 -7.35 -12.84
CA SER A 203 12.22 -6.53 -11.73
C SER A 203 13.01 -5.22 -11.59
N LYS A 204 12.35 -4.08 -11.68
CA LYS A 204 12.93 -2.74 -11.48
C LYS A 204 13.20 -2.43 -9.99
N ILE A 205 12.98 -3.38 -9.08
CA ILE A 205 13.10 -3.20 -7.61
C ILE A 205 14.57 -3.19 -7.19
N ARG A 206 14.98 -2.15 -6.46
CA ARG A 206 16.29 -2.02 -5.82
C ARG A 206 16.20 -2.55 -4.38
N PRO A 207 16.81 -3.73 -4.03
CA PRO A 207 16.43 -4.46 -2.80
C PRO A 207 16.58 -3.67 -1.50
N ILE A 208 17.74 -3.04 -1.29
CA ILE A 208 18.06 -2.35 -0.03
C ILE A 208 17.26 -1.03 0.08
N ARG A 209 17.32 -0.20 -0.97
CA ARG A 209 16.67 1.12 -0.98
C ARG A 209 15.15 1.00 -0.85
N ASP A 210 14.55 0.05 -1.56
CA ASP A 210 13.11 -0.14 -1.53
C ASP A 210 12.66 -0.74 -0.20
N THR A 211 13.45 -1.62 0.44
CA THR A 211 13.14 -2.13 1.78
C THR A 211 13.15 -1.01 2.82
N MET A 212 14.17 -0.13 2.80
CA MET A 212 14.23 1.03 3.71
C MET A 212 13.07 1.98 3.48
N ASN A 213 12.73 2.26 2.21
CA ASN A 213 11.56 3.08 1.85
C ASN A 213 10.25 2.44 2.35
N PHE A 214 10.09 1.13 2.28
CA PHE A 214 8.93 0.42 2.81
C PHE A 214 8.85 0.48 4.35
N ILE A 215 9.96 0.29 5.06
CA ILE A 215 9.99 0.44 6.52
C ILE A 215 9.59 1.87 6.90
N GLN A 216 10.22 2.85 6.28
CA GLN A 216 9.92 4.26 6.54
C GLN A 216 8.44 4.58 6.24
N LEU A 217 7.90 4.02 5.16
CA LEU A 217 6.49 4.17 4.81
C LEU A 217 5.56 3.60 5.87
N ILE A 218 5.79 2.34 6.30
CA ILE A 218 4.98 1.69 7.32
C ILE A 218 5.04 2.49 8.62
N LEU A 219 6.24 2.86 9.07
CA LEU A 219 6.42 3.68 10.26
C LEU A 219 5.68 5.01 10.14
N ARG A 220 5.83 5.72 9.01
CA ARG A 220 5.14 6.98 8.77
C ARG A 220 3.61 6.82 8.79
N THR A 221 3.10 5.79 8.12
CA THR A 221 1.65 5.53 8.06
C THR A 221 1.09 5.24 9.45
N VAL A 222 1.82 4.47 10.27
CA VAL A 222 1.39 4.14 11.62
C VAL A 222 1.52 5.32 12.56
N LEU A 223 2.63 6.06 12.50
CA LEU A 223 2.78 7.30 13.27
C LEU A 223 1.66 8.30 12.96
N TYR A 224 1.10 8.21 11.75
CA TYR A 224 -0.03 9.06 11.36
C TYR A 224 -1.38 8.54 11.90
N PHE A 225 -1.60 7.22 11.96
CA PHE A 225 -2.92 6.68 12.32
C PHE A 225 -3.02 6.11 13.73
N ASP A 226 -1.91 5.65 14.32
CA ASP A 226 -1.90 5.07 15.68
C ASP A 226 -0.50 5.18 16.31
N PRO A 227 -0.07 6.41 16.64
CA PRO A 227 1.29 6.64 17.17
C PRO A 227 1.56 5.92 18.47
N LEU A 228 0.54 5.72 19.34
CA LEU A 228 0.72 5.04 20.62
C LEU A 228 1.17 3.59 20.45
N LYS A 229 0.79 2.88 19.38
CA LYS A 229 1.28 1.52 19.10
C LYS A 229 2.80 1.44 18.95
N ILE A 230 3.47 2.54 18.59
CA ILE A 230 4.93 2.61 18.48
C ILE A 230 5.55 3.16 19.77
N PHE A 231 5.07 4.30 20.24
CA PHE A 231 5.71 5.00 21.36
C PHE A 231 5.52 4.29 22.70
N LEU A 232 4.37 3.67 22.95
CA LEU A 232 4.10 2.98 24.22
C LEU A 232 5.04 1.79 24.47
N PRO A 233 5.24 0.84 23.53
CA PRO A 233 6.19 -0.25 23.76
C PRO A 233 7.63 0.23 23.97
N ILE A 234 8.05 1.28 23.26
CA ILE A 234 9.39 1.87 23.43
C ILE A 234 9.52 2.49 24.81
N SER A 235 8.54 3.27 25.26
CA SER A 235 8.52 3.86 26.60
C SER A 235 8.58 2.78 27.69
N VAL A 236 7.78 1.71 27.56
CA VAL A 236 7.79 0.58 28.51
C VAL A 236 9.17 -0.10 28.52
N LEU A 237 9.82 -0.27 27.36
CA LEU A 237 11.18 -0.82 27.28
C LEU A 237 12.17 0.04 28.07
N PHE A 238 12.10 1.37 27.96
CA PHE A 238 12.95 2.27 28.74
C PHE A 238 12.69 2.19 30.26
N PHE A 239 11.43 2.07 30.67
CA PHE A 239 11.10 1.87 32.11
C PHE A 239 11.64 0.54 32.61
N ILE A 240 11.46 -0.56 31.87
CA ILE A 240 12.01 -1.87 32.25
C ILE A 240 13.54 -1.80 32.33
N SER A 241 14.19 -1.16 31.34
CA SER A 241 15.64 -0.99 31.29
C SER A 241 16.15 -0.16 32.51
N SER A 242 15.43 0.89 32.87
CA SER A 242 15.75 1.71 34.04
C SER A 242 15.73 0.88 35.34
N ILE A 243 14.67 0.09 35.55
CA ILE A 243 14.54 -0.79 36.70
C ILE A 243 15.63 -1.87 36.69
N ALA A 244 15.90 -2.47 35.53
CA ALA A 244 16.94 -3.49 35.39
C ALA A 244 18.34 -2.95 35.75
N VAL A 245 18.69 -1.76 35.26
CA VAL A 245 19.98 -1.10 35.58
C VAL A 245 20.07 -0.80 37.08
N LEU A 246 19.01 -0.31 37.70
CA LEU A 246 18.96 -0.05 39.12
C LEU A 246 19.23 -1.33 39.93
N VAL A 247 18.50 -2.39 39.64
CA VAL A 247 18.59 -3.67 40.38
C VAL A 247 19.94 -4.33 40.14
N LEU A 248 20.39 -4.42 38.91
CA LEU A 248 21.67 -5.06 38.58
C LEU A 248 22.86 -4.27 39.14
N SER A 249 22.82 -2.95 39.09
CA SER A 249 23.88 -2.13 39.70
C SER A 249 23.92 -2.27 41.23
N TYR A 250 22.78 -2.35 41.88
CA TYR A 250 22.69 -2.59 43.33
C TYR A 250 23.27 -3.95 43.74
N LEU A 251 23.01 -4.99 42.94
CA LEU A 251 23.44 -6.36 43.27
C LEU A 251 24.90 -6.67 42.88
N PHE A 252 25.41 -6.08 41.80
CA PHE A 252 26.66 -6.53 41.19
C PHE A 252 27.77 -5.46 41.10
N THR A 253 27.47 -4.19 41.43
CA THR A 253 28.47 -3.12 41.35
C THR A 253 28.70 -2.42 42.70
N PRO A 254 29.95 -1.92 42.98
CA PRO A 254 30.23 -1.19 44.23
C PRO A 254 29.51 0.17 44.33
N LYS A 255 29.06 0.72 43.20
CA LYS A 255 28.30 1.97 43.13
C LYS A 255 27.03 1.77 42.33
N VAL A 256 25.90 2.20 42.86
CA VAL A 256 24.63 2.19 42.12
C VAL A 256 24.70 3.18 40.96
N MET A 257 24.26 2.74 39.79
CA MET A 257 24.20 3.58 38.57
C MET A 257 22.94 4.45 38.55
N ASP A 258 22.77 5.31 39.58
CA ASP A 258 21.62 6.17 39.78
C ASP A 258 21.39 7.16 38.61
N ILE A 259 22.44 7.82 38.13
CA ILE A 259 22.37 8.74 36.99
C ILE A 259 21.83 8.03 35.73
N THR A 260 22.37 6.84 35.40
CA THR A 260 21.93 6.07 34.23
C THR A 260 20.47 5.64 34.38
N THR A 261 20.08 5.23 35.57
CA THR A 261 18.70 4.85 35.92
C THR A 261 17.74 6.02 35.69
N VAL A 262 18.09 7.21 36.22
CA VAL A 262 17.27 8.42 36.10
C VAL A 262 17.16 8.86 34.64
N ILE A 263 18.26 8.82 33.88
CA ILE A 263 18.24 9.17 32.46
C ILE A 263 17.30 8.23 31.67
N LEU A 264 17.38 6.92 31.89
CA LEU A 264 16.49 5.96 31.23
C LEU A 264 15.03 6.18 31.62
N PHE A 265 14.75 6.44 32.88
CA PHE A 265 13.39 6.72 33.35
C PHE A 265 12.80 7.98 32.70
N ILE A 266 13.55 9.09 32.73
CA ILE A 266 13.13 10.36 32.12
C ILE A 266 12.92 10.19 30.61
N SER A 267 13.82 9.45 29.95
CA SER A 267 13.66 9.15 28.51
C SER A 267 12.36 8.39 28.25
N GLY A 268 12.00 7.42 29.09
CA GLY A 268 10.73 6.70 29.00
C GLY A 268 9.52 7.63 29.12
N VAL A 269 9.54 8.56 30.09
CA VAL A 269 8.49 9.57 30.26
C VAL A 269 8.38 10.49 29.05
N GLN A 270 9.52 10.97 28.53
CA GLN A 270 9.55 11.85 27.36
C GLN A 270 8.97 11.17 26.11
N ILE A 271 9.35 9.91 25.86
CA ILE A 271 8.84 9.12 24.73
C ILE A 271 7.33 8.91 24.85
N LEU A 272 6.83 8.61 26.06
CA LEU A 272 5.40 8.46 26.30
C LEU A 272 4.66 9.78 26.05
N ALA A 273 5.17 10.90 26.56
CA ALA A 273 4.58 12.21 26.36
C ALA A 273 4.51 12.60 24.87
N ILE A 274 5.58 12.33 24.10
CA ILE A 274 5.60 12.54 22.65
C ILE A 274 4.53 11.67 21.97
N GLY A 275 4.42 10.40 22.35
CA GLY A 275 3.41 9.48 21.82
C GLY A 275 1.98 9.96 22.08
N MET A 276 1.70 10.45 23.29
CA MET A 276 0.38 10.99 23.65
C MET A 276 0.07 12.28 22.89
N ILE A 277 1.04 13.18 22.71
CA ILE A 277 0.85 14.41 21.91
C ILE A 277 0.56 14.04 20.46
N ALA A 278 1.30 13.11 19.86
CA ALA A 278 1.08 12.66 18.51
C ALA A 278 -0.33 12.05 18.33
N ASP A 279 -0.81 11.24 19.28
CA ASP A 279 -2.16 10.65 19.30
C ASP A 279 -3.27 11.73 19.41
N LEU A 280 -3.05 12.74 20.22
CA LEU A 280 -3.99 13.86 20.35
C LEU A 280 -4.09 14.69 19.05
N ILE A 281 -2.96 14.92 18.39
CA ILE A 281 -2.93 15.64 17.11
C ILE A 281 -3.72 14.87 16.03
N ASP A 282 -3.54 13.55 15.96
CA ASP A 282 -4.27 12.72 15.02
C ASP A 282 -5.78 12.75 15.29
N LYS A 283 -6.20 12.54 16.53
CA LYS A 283 -7.62 12.55 16.92
C LYS A 283 -8.31 13.90 16.69
N ARG A 284 -7.57 15.01 16.76
CA ARG A 284 -8.11 16.34 16.51
C ARG A 284 -8.31 16.61 14.99
N ASN A 285 -7.58 15.92 14.13
CA ASN A 285 -7.63 16.10 12.67
C ASN A 285 -8.62 15.13 11.99
N ARG A 286 -9.27 14.26 12.74
CA ARG A 286 -10.37 13.38 12.30
C ARG A 286 -11.71 14.04 12.51
#